data_1fb759c80f3f72d4bc4cce356aa48317
#
_entry.id   1fb759c80f3f72d4bc4cce356aa48317
#
_cell.length_a   1.000
_cell.length_b   1.000
_cell.length_c   1.000
_cell.angle_alpha   90.00
_cell.angle_beta   90.00
_cell.angle_gamma   90.00
#
_symmetry.space_group_name_H-M   'P 1'
#
loop_
_entity.id
_entity.type
_entity.pdbx_description
1 polymer ?
#
loop_
_entity_poly.entity_id
_entity_poly.type
_entity_poly.pdbx_seq_one_letter_code
_entity_poly.pdbx_strand_id
1 'polypeptide(L)'
;MTYQFFKNNKETTANLIRIEKEKQTGFSVGADVKPGDNVTLIKYTAIASSLYHERSELVEHSVAEAREAKSIGWNTLVEEHRRAWQEIWDETDVVIEGDPEAQQGIRYNIFQLYQTYRGDDPRLNIGPKGFTGEKYGGNTYWNTELCCVPFFLLSTPKEIAKNLLAYRYNQLPKAIENARKLGFKDGAALFPQVTNNGEECHSEWEITFEEIHRNNIIVYAIVQHAALTGNMDYIAKYGLEVMIAVSRFWSQR
;
A
#
# COMPACT_ATOMS: atom_id res chain seq x y z
N MET A 1 18.86 -8.72 -7.52
CA MET A 1 18.87 -9.90 -6.61
C MET A 1 20.28 -10.41 -6.44
N THR A 2 20.69 -10.68 -5.20
CA THR A 2 21.95 -11.36 -4.83
C THR A 2 21.68 -12.35 -3.70
N TYR A 3 22.65 -13.16 -3.32
CA TYR A 3 22.44 -14.20 -2.31
C TYR A 3 23.72 -14.50 -1.52
N GLN A 4 23.56 -15.18 -0.38
CA GLN A 4 24.61 -15.84 0.40
C GLN A 4 24.18 -17.28 0.67
N PHE A 5 25.13 -18.18 0.62
CA PHE A 5 24.92 -19.60 0.89
C PHE A 5 25.82 -20.05 2.02
N PHE A 6 25.25 -20.71 3.01
CA PHE A 6 25.97 -21.20 4.19
C PHE A 6 25.77 -22.70 4.31
N LYS A 7 26.84 -23.39 4.67
CA LYS A 7 26.82 -24.78 5.11
C LYS A 7 27.44 -24.86 6.48
N ASN A 8 26.71 -25.40 7.47
CA ASN A 8 27.12 -25.48 8.87
C ASN A 8 27.59 -24.12 9.43
N ASN A 9 26.80 -23.08 9.18
CA ASN A 9 27.03 -21.68 9.56
C ASN A 9 28.30 -21.04 8.94
N LYS A 10 28.93 -21.68 7.97
CA LYS A 10 30.07 -21.11 7.25
C LYS A 10 29.64 -20.73 5.85
N GLU A 11 29.88 -19.46 5.46
CA GLU A 11 29.64 -19.04 4.08
C GLU A 11 30.51 -19.83 3.13
N THR A 12 29.90 -20.36 2.09
CA THR A 12 30.56 -21.21 1.09
C THR A 12 29.98 -20.94 -0.30
N THR A 13 30.74 -21.33 -1.31
CA THR A 13 30.30 -21.23 -2.69
C THR A 13 29.42 -22.43 -3.03
N ALA A 14 28.25 -22.16 -3.58
CA ALA A 14 27.36 -23.20 -4.12
C ALA A 14 27.45 -23.25 -5.64
N ASN A 15 27.14 -24.40 -6.20
CA ASN A 15 26.99 -24.52 -7.67
C ASN A 15 25.72 -23.75 -8.09
N LEU A 16 25.90 -22.75 -8.95
CA LEU A 16 24.85 -21.92 -9.47
C LEU A 16 24.58 -22.21 -10.93
N ILE A 17 23.31 -22.45 -11.22
CA ILE A 17 22.81 -22.49 -12.59
C ILE A 17 21.87 -21.34 -12.78
N ARG A 18 22.21 -20.38 -13.64
CA ARG A 18 21.34 -19.25 -14.00
C ARG A 18 20.17 -19.75 -14.83
N ILE A 19 18.99 -19.29 -14.45
CA ILE A 19 17.74 -19.57 -15.17
C ILE A 19 17.28 -18.25 -15.78
N GLU A 20 17.21 -18.21 -17.11
CA GLU A 20 16.63 -17.10 -17.87
C GLU A 20 15.58 -17.64 -18.84
N LYS A 21 14.35 -17.19 -18.68
CA LYS A 21 13.20 -17.44 -19.55
C LYS A 21 12.46 -16.14 -19.77
N GLU A 22 11.56 -16.09 -20.74
CA GLU A 22 10.83 -14.87 -21.15
C GLU A 22 10.24 -14.05 -19.99
N LYS A 23 9.66 -14.72 -18.99
CA LYS A 23 9.02 -14.08 -17.82
C LYS A 23 9.57 -14.57 -16.49
N GLN A 24 10.75 -15.20 -16.51
CA GLN A 24 11.34 -15.79 -15.31
C GLN A 24 12.85 -15.61 -15.31
N THR A 25 13.39 -15.09 -14.22
CA THR A 25 14.82 -15.09 -13.95
C THR A 25 15.10 -15.64 -12.56
N GLY A 26 16.19 -16.36 -12.40
CA GLY A 26 16.54 -16.94 -11.11
C GLY A 26 17.83 -17.73 -11.14
N PHE A 27 18.06 -18.45 -10.06
CA PHE A 27 19.18 -19.36 -9.92
C PHE A 27 18.70 -20.69 -9.34
N SER A 28 19.23 -21.81 -9.85
CA SER A 28 19.21 -23.07 -9.16
C SER A 28 20.50 -23.18 -8.34
N VAL A 29 20.38 -23.54 -7.08
CA VAL A 29 21.51 -23.68 -6.15
C VAL A 29 21.64 -25.14 -5.78
N GLY A 30 22.79 -25.74 -6.05
CA GLY A 30 23.11 -27.12 -5.71
C GLY A 30 24.25 -27.20 -4.71
N ALA A 31 24.12 -28.07 -3.72
CA ALA A 31 25.16 -28.38 -2.75
C ALA A 31 25.12 -29.85 -2.33
N ASP A 32 26.29 -30.43 -2.09
CA ASP A 32 26.39 -31.75 -1.50
C ASP A 32 26.18 -31.68 0.01
N VAL A 33 25.21 -32.45 0.50
CA VAL A 33 24.83 -32.45 1.92
C VAL A 33 24.87 -33.88 2.47
N LYS A 34 25.19 -33.98 3.75
CA LYS A 34 25.15 -35.22 4.54
C LYS A 34 24.10 -35.11 5.64
N PRO A 35 23.61 -36.24 6.17
CA PRO A 35 22.78 -36.22 7.34
C PRO A 35 23.44 -35.44 8.51
N GLY A 36 22.70 -34.47 9.08
CA GLY A 36 23.20 -33.57 10.12
C GLY A 36 23.78 -32.24 9.61
N ASP A 37 23.98 -32.06 8.31
CA ASP A 37 24.37 -30.74 7.78
C ASP A 37 23.22 -29.74 7.84
N ASN A 38 23.55 -28.52 8.23
CA ASN A 38 22.65 -27.37 8.16
C ASN A 38 22.99 -26.53 6.92
N VAL A 39 21.99 -26.25 6.10
CA VAL A 39 22.13 -25.45 4.88
C VAL A 39 21.21 -24.25 4.94
N THR A 40 21.76 -23.06 4.74
CA THR A 40 21.01 -21.81 4.73
C THR A 40 21.29 -21.04 3.44
N LEU A 41 20.22 -20.64 2.76
CA LEU A 41 20.26 -19.73 1.62
C LEU A 41 19.57 -18.42 1.99
N ILE A 42 20.32 -17.33 1.97
CA ILE A 42 19.78 -15.98 2.14
C ILE A 42 19.74 -15.30 0.77
N LYS A 43 18.56 -14.85 0.39
CA LYS A 43 18.33 -14.13 -0.87
C LYS A 43 17.99 -12.68 -0.58
N TYR A 44 18.75 -11.76 -1.14
CA TYR A 44 18.49 -10.31 -1.10
C TYR A 44 17.88 -9.89 -2.43
N THR A 45 16.70 -9.31 -2.37
CA THR A 45 15.95 -8.85 -3.56
C THR A 45 15.51 -7.42 -3.35
N ALA A 46 15.82 -6.57 -4.33
CA ALA A 46 15.34 -5.20 -4.38
C ALA A 46 14.42 -5.00 -5.59
N ILE A 47 13.45 -4.12 -5.43
CA ILE A 47 12.47 -3.76 -6.45
C ILE A 47 12.48 -2.24 -6.58
N ALA A 48 12.89 -1.73 -7.74
CA ALA A 48 12.83 -0.32 -8.06
C ALA A 48 11.61 -0.02 -8.94
N SER A 49 10.99 1.15 -8.71
CA SER A 49 9.79 1.59 -9.42
C SER A 49 10.00 2.97 -10.05
N SER A 50 9.42 3.19 -11.23
CA SER A 50 9.37 4.50 -11.87
C SER A 50 8.51 5.54 -11.13
N LEU A 51 7.89 5.17 -10.03
CA LEU A 51 7.27 6.09 -9.10
C LEU A 51 8.31 6.92 -8.32
N TYR A 52 9.51 6.35 -8.09
CA TYR A 52 10.57 6.93 -7.25
C TYR A 52 11.87 7.20 -8.00
N HIS A 53 12.08 6.59 -9.16
CA HIS A 53 13.33 6.69 -9.93
C HIS A 53 13.04 6.87 -11.41
N GLU A 54 13.97 7.46 -12.14
CA GLU A 54 13.91 7.52 -13.58
C GLU A 54 13.99 6.12 -14.21
N ARG A 55 13.24 5.89 -15.29
CA ARG A 55 13.14 4.57 -15.93
C ARG A 55 14.47 4.00 -16.38
N SER A 56 15.39 4.85 -16.83
CA SER A 56 16.75 4.47 -17.26
C SER A 56 17.61 3.94 -16.12
N GLU A 57 17.31 4.31 -14.86
CA GLU A 57 18.12 4.02 -13.68
C GLU A 57 17.57 2.87 -12.82
N LEU A 58 16.38 2.35 -13.14
CA LEU A 58 15.71 1.32 -12.32
C LEU A 58 16.57 0.07 -12.08
N VAL A 59 17.29 -0.37 -13.10
CA VAL A 59 18.15 -1.57 -12.99
C VAL A 59 19.34 -1.27 -12.08
N GLU A 60 19.96 -0.12 -12.24
CA GLU A 60 21.11 0.29 -11.43
C GLU A 60 20.73 0.41 -9.95
N HIS A 61 19.64 1.13 -9.65
CA HIS A 61 19.11 1.27 -8.29
C HIS A 61 18.79 -0.09 -7.66
N SER A 62 18.06 -0.95 -8.34
CA SER A 62 17.71 -2.27 -7.78
C SER A 62 18.95 -3.17 -7.55
N VAL A 63 19.98 -3.05 -8.38
CA VAL A 63 21.24 -3.78 -8.18
C VAL A 63 22.02 -3.21 -7.00
N ALA A 64 22.10 -1.88 -6.88
CA ALA A 64 22.79 -1.20 -5.78
C ALA A 64 22.16 -1.55 -4.42
N GLU A 65 20.85 -1.42 -4.29
CA GLU A 65 20.10 -1.76 -3.07
C GLU A 65 20.26 -3.24 -2.67
N ALA A 66 20.18 -4.17 -3.65
CA ALA A 66 20.36 -5.58 -3.33
C ALA A 66 21.79 -5.90 -2.84
N ARG A 67 22.81 -5.19 -3.35
CA ARG A 67 24.20 -5.32 -2.90
C ARG A 67 24.41 -4.71 -1.53
N GLU A 68 23.82 -3.54 -1.28
CA GLU A 68 23.84 -2.87 0.01
C GLU A 68 23.21 -3.74 1.08
N ALA A 69 22.00 -4.27 0.84
CA ALA A 69 21.34 -5.20 1.75
C ALA A 69 22.19 -6.42 2.09
N LYS A 70 22.90 -6.99 1.09
CA LYS A 70 23.86 -8.07 1.33
C LYS A 70 25.05 -7.61 2.19
N SER A 71 25.55 -6.40 1.99
CA SER A 71 26.67 -5.82 2.75
C SER A 71 26.30 -5.56 4.20
N ILE A 72 25.09 -5.04 4.46
CA ILE A 72 24.51 -4.85 5.80
C ILE A 72 24.38 -6.20 6.51
N GLY A 73 23.93 -7.21 5.82
CA GLY A 73 23.80 -8.58 6.30
C GLY A 73 22.47 -8.87 7.00
N TRP A 74 22.12 -10.16 7.00
CA TRP A 74 20.81 -10.65 7.46
C TRP A 74 20.48 -10.23 8.89
N ASN A 75 21.40 -10.42 9.83
CA ASN A 75 21.11 -10.16 11.25
C ASN A 75 20.78 -8.68 11.50
N THR A 76 21.55 -7.77 10.92
CA THR A 76 21.32 -6.33 11.06
C THR A 76 19.96 -5.93 10.45
N LEU A 77 19.66 -6.42 9.25
CA LEU A 77 18.38 -6.14 8.59
C LEU A 77 17.18 -6.67 9.41
N VAL A 78 17.32 -7.85 10.04
CA VAL A 78 16.27 -8.40 10.91
C VAL A 78 16.08 -7.54 12.16
N GLU A 79 17.16 -7.05 12.78
CA GLU A 79 17.05 -6.19 13.97
C GLU A 79 16.46 -4.81 13.62
N GLU A 80 16.83 -4.23 12.48
CA GLU A 80 16.22 -3.00 11.98
C GLU A 80 14.72 -3.18 11.70
N HIS A 81 14.35 -4.27 11.04
CA HIS A 81 12.96 -4.63 10.78
C HIS A 81 12.16 -4.80 12.08
N ARG A 82 12.71 -5.52 13.08
CA ARG A 82 12.06 -5.70 14.39
C ARG A 82 11.85 -4.36 15.09
N ARG A 83 12.84 -3.46 15.04
CA ARG A 83 12.74 -2.14 15.66
C ARG A 83 11.64 -1.31 15.01
N ALA A 84 11.60 -1.26 13.67
CA ALA A 84 10.56 -0.53 12.94
C ALA A 84 9.15 -1.05 13.23
N TRP A 85 8.99 -2.38 13.38
CA TRP A 85 7.70 -2.95 13.79
C TRP A 85 7.39 -2.72 15.26
N GLN A 86 8.39 -2.70 16.15
CA GLN A 86 8.18 -2.41 17.57
C GLN A 86 7.61 -0.99 17.75
N GLU A 87 8.13 0.00 17.03
CA GLU A 87 7.60 1.37 17.05
C GLU A 87 6.11 1.41 16.64
N ILE A 88 5.71 0.64 15.63
CA ILE A 88 4.30 0.52 15.22
C ILE A 88 3.48 -0.15 16.34
N TRP A 89 3.96 -1.24 16.92
CA TRP A 89 3.23 -1.97 17.96
C TRP A 89 3.09 -1.16 19.24
N ASP A 90 4.08 -0.38 19.62
CA ASP A 90 4.04 0.48 20.82
C ASP A 90 2.90 1.52 20.74
N GLU A 91 2.53 1.94 19.51
CA GLU A 91 1.45 2.89 19.29
C GLU A 91 0.08 2.25 19.04
N THR A 92 0.04 1.03 18.49
CA THR A 92 -1.18 0.50 17.88
C THR A 92 -1.66 -0.84 18.44
N ASP A 93 -0.88 -1.46 19.34
CA ASP A 93 -1.27 -2.77 19.87
C ASP A 93 -2.54 -2.68 20.72
N VAL A 94 -3.40 -3.69 20.57
CA VAL A 94 -4.61 -3.88 21.37
C VAL A 94 -4.46 -5.17 22.13
N VAL A 95 -4.56 -5.09 23.46
CA VAL A 95 -4.46 -6.25 24.35
C VAL A 95 -5.84 -6.79 24.67
N ILE A 96 -6.07 -8.06 24.35
CA ILE A 96 -7.30 -8.81 24.65
C ILE A 96 -6.93 -9.92 25.64
N GLU A 97 -7.41 -9.82 26.88
CA GLU A 97 -7.19 -10.84 27.89
C GLU A 97 -8.27 -11.92 27.83
N GLY A 98 -7.86 -13.16 28.01
CA GLY A 98 -8.78 -14.32 28.10
C GLY A 98 -9.18 -14.96 26.77
N ASP A 99 -8.83 -14.35 25.62
CA ASP A 99 -9.10 -14.89 24.29
C ASP A 99 -7.87 -14.79 23.37
N PRO A 100 -6.99 -15.82 23.34
CA PRO A 100 -5.81 -15.83 22.48
C PRO A 100 -6.12 -15.78 20.98
N GLU A 101 -7.25 -16.32 20.52
CA GLU A 101 -7.63 -16.32 19.11
C GLU A 101 -8.04 -14.91 18.67
N ALA A 102 -8.85 -14.22 19.48
CA ALA A 102 -9.20 -12.82 19.24
C ALA A 102 -7.95 -11.91 19.26
N GLN A 103 -7.03 -12.15 20.23
CA GLN A 103 -5.75 -11.43 20.31
C GLN A 103 -4.91 -11.62 19.05
N GLN A 104 -4.79 -12.84 18.56
CA GLN A 104 -4.08 -13.10 17.30
C GLN A 104 -4.77 -12.45 16.12
N GLY A 105 -6.09 -12.53 16.07
CA GLY A 105 -6.90 -11.95 14.99
C GLY A 105 -6.75 -10.44 14.86
N ILE A 106 -6.81 -9.70 15.97
CA ILE A 106 -6.68 -8.24 15.94
C ILE A 106 -5.26 -7.81 15.53
N ARG A 107 -4.23 -8.44 16.07
CA ARG A 107 -2.83 -8.16 15.70
C ARG A 107 -2.57 -8.49 14.23
N TYR A 108 -3.12 -9.58 13.72
CA TYR A 108 -3.01 -9.92 12.29
C TYR A 108 -3.64 -8.85 11.40
N ASN A 109 -4.81 -8.33 11.76
CA ASN A 109 -5.46 -7.26 10.99
C ASN A 109 -4.67 -5.95 11.04
N ILE A 110 -4.14 -5.55 12.19
CA ILE A 110 -3.26 -4.39 12.33
C ILE A 110 -2.03 -4.56 11.45
N PHE A 111 -1.37 -5.72 11.52
CA PHE A 111 -0.23 -6.06 10.67
C PHE A 111 -0.57 -5.93 9.18
N GLN A 112 -1.72 -6.44 8.73
CA GLN A 112 -2.15 -6.37 7.33
C GLN A 112 -2.32 -4.93 6.84
N LEU A 113 -2.85 -4.04 7.66
CA LEU A 113 -3.00 -2.63 7.31
C LEU A 113 -1.64 -1.93 7.17
N TYR A 114 -0.76 -2.09 8.15
CA TYR A 114 0.55 -1.43 8.16
C TYR A 114 1.54 -1.96 7.13
N GLN A 115 1.51 -3.27 6.81
CA GLN A 115 2.34 -3.79 5.72
C GLN A 115 1.90 -3.27 4.35
N THR A 116 0.62 -2.86 4.22
CA THR A 116 0.08 -2.35 2.96
C THR A 116 0.36 -0.87 2.77
N TYR A 117 0.23 -0.08 3.85
CA TYR A 117 0.34 1.37 3.76
C TYR A 117 0.89 1.98 5.06
N ARG A 118 1.92 2.81 4.92
CA ARG A 118 2.59 3.49 6.03
C ARG A 118 2.35 5.00 6.09
N GLY A 119 1.66 5.54 5.10
CA GLY A 119 1.36 6.96 5.04
C GLY A 119 2.46 7.84 4.46
N ASP A 120 3.50 7.27 3.91
CA ASP A 120 4.68 8.00 3.45
C ASP A 120 4.45 8.70 2.11
N ASP A 121 3.52 8.20 1.29
CA ASP A 121 3.31 8.69 -0.07
C ASP A 121 1.82 8.93 -0.38
N PRO A 122 1.39 10.19 -0.59
CA PRO A 122 0.01 10.53 -0.93
C PRO A 122 -0.42 10.11 -2.34
N ARG A 123 0.48 9.51 -3.13
CA ARG A 123 0.17 8.93 -4.44
C ARG A 123 -0.31 7.48 -4.34
N LEU A 124 -0.16 6.86 -3.16
CA LEU A 124 -0.52 5.47 -2.88
C LEU A 124 -1.82 5.37 -2.08
N ASN A 125 -2.46 4.22 -2.16
CA ASN A 125 -3.67 3.90 -1.40
C ASN A 125 -3.72 2.40 -1.06
N ILE A 126 -4.76 1.99 -0.34
CA ILE A 126 -4.98 0.63 0.13
C ILE A 126 -6.04 -0.04 -0.75
N GLY A 127 -5.69 -1.19 -1.34
CA GLY A 127 -6.67 -2.05 -2.04
C GLY A 127 -7.48 -2.90 -1.05
N PRO A 128 -8.69 -3.37 -1.42
CA PRO A 128 -9.61 -4.09 -0.53
C PRO A 128 -9.05 -5.39 0.08
N LYS A 129 -8.06 -5.99 -0.58
CA LYS A 129 -7.39 -7.22 -0.11
C LYS A 129 -5.99 -6.96 0.44
N GLY A 130 -5.61 -5.69 0.61
CA GLY A 130 -4.30 -5.31 1.07
C GLY A 130 -3.18 -5.73 0.13
N PHE A 131 -1.97 -5.83 0.66
CA PHE A 131 -0.76 -6.11 -0.13
C PHE A 131 -0.71 -7.53 -0.71
N THR A 132 -1.26 -8.50 0.00
CA THR A 132 -1.15 -9.93 -0.36
C THR A 132 -2.32 -10.46 -1.18
N GLY A 133 -3.35 -9.67 -1.42
CA GLY A 133 -4.55 -10.09 -2.13
C GLY A 133 -4.42 -9.92 -3.65
N GLU A 134 -4.48 -11.02 -4.40
CA GLU A 134 -4.48 -10.98 -5.87
C GLU A 134 -5.81 -10.51 -6.46
N LYS A 135 -6.92 -10.75 -5.75
CA LYS A 135 -8.23 -10.26 -6.19
C LYS A 135 -8.24 -8.73 -6.19
N TYR A 136 -8.99 -8.17 -7.12
CA TYR A 136 -9.09 -6.73 -7.38
C TYR A 136 -7.81 -6.08 -7.94
N GLY A 137 -6.78 -6.87 -8.30
CA GLY A 137 -5.58 -6.41 -8.99
C GLY A 137 -4.78 -5.32 -8.28
N GLY A 138 -4.90 -5.22 -6.94
CA GLY A 138 -4.25 -4.15 -6.17
C GLY A 138 -4.86 -2.76 -6.38
N ASN A 139 -6.00 -2.66 -7.06
CA ASN A 139 -6.67 -1.39 -7.32
C ASN A 139 -7.28 -0.80 -6.04
N THR A 140 -7.45 0.51 -6.02
CA THR A 140 -8.13 1.24 -4.96
C THR A 140 -9.65 1.23 -5.17
N TYR A 141 -10.37 1.03 -4.09
CA TYR A 141 -11.82 1.14 -4.00
C TYR A 141 -12.22 2.15 -2.91
N TRP A 142 -13.51 2.48 -2.80
CA TRP A 142 -14.05 3.37 -1.78
C TRP A 142 -14.00 2.80 -0.35
N ASN A 143 -13.73 1.51 -0.20
CA ASN A 143 -13.60 0.86 1.10
C ASN A 143 -12.49 1.47 1.97
N THR A 144 -11.45 2.00 1.36
CA THR A 144 -10.35 2.65 2.09
C THR A 144 -10.85 3.80 2.95
N GLU A 145 -11.67 4.68 2.39
CA GLU A 145 -12.19 5.84 3.08
C GLU A 145 -13.17 5.46 4.20
N LEU A 146 -13.96 4.40 3.99
CA LEU A 146 -14.94 3.95 4.98
C LEU A 146 -14.32 3.11 6.10
N CYS A 147 -13.39 2.23 5.76
CA CYS A 147 -12.91 1.19 6.68
C CYS A 147 -11.49 1.44 7.20
N CYS A 148 -10.59 1.96 6.36
CA CYS A 148 -9.18 2.13 6.73
C CYS A 148 -8.90 3.51 7.33
N VAL A 149 -9.45 4.57 6.77
CA VAL A 149 -9.24 5.94 7.29
C VAL A 149 -9.63 6.07 8.76
N PRO A 150 -10.77 5.57 9.24
CA PRO A 150 -11.11 5.62 10.68
C PRO A 150 -10.10 4.90 11.56
N PHE A 151 -9.57 3.76 11.13
CA PHE A 151 -8.52 3.06 11.86
C PHE A 151 -7.28 3.94 12.04
N PHE A 152 -6.75 4.50 10.95
CA PHE A 152 -5.57 5.37 11.01
C PHE A 152 -5.81 6.70 11.73
N LEU A 153 -7.05 7.22 11.75
CA LEU A 153 -7.41 8.41 12.52
C LEU A 153 -7.38 8.19 14.04
N LEU A 154 -7.66 6.97 14.46
CA LEU A 154 -7.82 6.63 15.89
C LEU A 154 -6.57 6.00 16.50
N SER A 155 -5.72 5.37 15.70
CA SER A 155 -4.63 4.52 16.19
C SER A 155 -3.22 5.03 15.88
N THR A 156 -3.05 6.13 15.09
CA THR A 156 -1.72 6.48 14.59
C THR A 156 -1.50 7.97 14.42
N PRO A 157 -0.28 8.41 14.02
CA PRO A 157 -0.05 9.76 13.56
C PRO A 157 -1.05 10.15 12.47
N LYS A 158 -1.69 11.28 12.65
CA LYS A 158 -2.81 11.78 11.82
C LYS A 158 -2.42 12.01 10.34
N GLU A 159 -1.12 12.03 10.06
CA GLU A 159 -0.54 12.19 8.72
C GLU A 159 -0.88 11.02 7.79
N ILE A 160 -0.96 9.79 8.31
CA ILE A 160 -1.32 8.60 7.50
C ILE A 160 -2.71 8.77 6.88
N ALA A 161 -3.69 9.10 7.70
CA ALA A 161 -5.06 9.35 7.23
C ALA A 161 -5.14 10.55 6.27
N LYS A 162 -4.38 11.63 6.56
CA LYS A 162 -4.30 12.80 5.69
C LYS A 162 -3.77 12.44 4.30
N ASN A 163 -2.74 11.60 4.20
CA ASN A 163 -2.18 11.19 2.93
C ASN A 163 -3.13 10.27 2.14
N LEU A 164 -3.88 9.39 2.80
CA LEU A 164 -4.96 8.63 2.15
C LEU A 164 -6.02 9.55 1.52
N LEU A 165 -6.37 10.63 2.20
CA LEU A 165 -7.32 11.62 1.67
C LEU A 165 -6.69 12.51 0.60
N ALA A 166 -5.41 12.84 0.71
CA ALA A 166 -4.66 13.58 -0.33
C ALA A 166 -4.61 12.80 -1.65
N TYR A 167 -4.55 11.48 -1.61
CA TYR A 167 -4.68 10.62 -2.80
C TYR A 167 -5.96 10.94 -3.58
N ARG A 168 -7.12 11.08 -2.90
CA ARG A 168 -8.38 11.43 -3.55
C ARG A 168 -8.38 12.87 -4.09
N TYR A 169 -7.83 13.81 -3.34
CA TYR A 169 -7.68 15.18 -3.82
C TYR A 169 -6.85 15.24 -5.12
N ASN A 170 -5.73 14.52 -5.17
CA ASN A 170 -4.87 14.45 -6.36
C ASN A 170 -5.62 13.89 -7.60
N GLN A 171 -6.69 13.14 -7.39
CA GLN A 171 -7.52 12.56 -8.45
C GLN A 171 -8.77 13.39 -8.79
N LEU A 172 -9.02 14.50 -8.11
CA LEU A 172 -10.20 15.35 -8.35
C LEU A 172 -10.37 15.77 -9.82
N PRO A 173 -9.32 16.16 -10.56
CA PRO A 173 -9.46 16.48 -11.98
C PRO A 173 -10.01 15.31 -12.82
N LYS A 174 -9.58 14.09 -12.51
CA LYS A 174 -10.08 12.87 -13.16
C LYS A 174 -11.51 12.55 -12.78
N ALA A 175 -11.89 12.75 -11.53
CA ALA A 175 -13.26 12.57 -11.07
C ALA A 175 -14.22 13.57 -11.77
N ILE A 176 -13.78 14.80 -12.01
CA ILE A 176 -14.54 15.80 -12.79
C ILE A 176 -14.65 15.35 -14.26
N GLU A 177 -13.59 14.83 -14.84
CA GLU A 177 -13.62 14.28 -16.21
C GLU A 177 -14.58 13.08 -16.29
N ASN A 178 -14.57 12.18 -15.31
CA ASN A 178 -15.49 11.04 -15.26
C ASN A 178 -16.96 11.50 -15.21
N ALA A 179 -17.29 12.47 -14.37
CA ALA A 179 -18.64 13.04 -14.31
C ALA A 179 -19.03 13.70 -15.64
N ARG A 180 -18.12 14.44 -16.26
CA ARG A 180 -18.35 15.10 -17.56
C ARG A 180 -18.67 14.11 -18.68
N LYS A 181 -18.02 12.94 -18.71
CA LYS A 181 -18.31 11.86 -19.68
C LYS A 181 -19.74 11.33 -19.55
N LEU A 182 -20.34 11.45 -18.37
CA LEU A 182 -21.72 11.06 -18.07
C LEU A 182 -22.73 12.22 -18.23
N GLY A 183 -22.30 13.39 -18.73
CA GLY A 183 -23.15 14.53 -18.98
C GLY A 183 -23.29 15.55 -17.85
N PHE A 184 -22.63 15.34 -16.70
CA PHE A 184 -22.59 16.32 -15.62
C PHE A 184 -21.72 17.52 -15.98
N LYS A 185 -22.02 18.70 -15.44
CA LYS A 185 -21.40 19.99 -15.77
C LYS A 185 -20.85 20.70 -14.56
N ASP A 186 -20.34 21.90 -14.75
CA ASP A 186 -19.99 22.88 -13.72
C ASP A 186 -19.00 22.38 -12.66
N GLY A 187 -18.08 21.49 -13.05
CA GLY A 187 -17.09 20.93 -12.15
C GLY A 187 -17.68 19.90 -11.15
N ALA A 188 -18.81 19.28 -11.48
CA ALA A 188 -19.29 18.12 -10.75
C ALA A 188 -18.28 16.98 -10.85
N ALA A 189 -18.02 16.27 -9.74
CA ALA A 189 -17.08 15.16 -9.70
C ALA A 189 -17.78 13.84 -9.38
N LEU A 190 -17.39 12.78 -10.10
CA LEU A 190 -17.72 11.39 -9.77
C LEU A 190 -16.43 10.59 -9.69
N PHE A 191 -16.03 10.29 -8.46
CA PHE A 191 -14.85 9.47 -8.24
C PHE A 191 -15.06 8.06 -8.78
N PRO A 192 -14.01 7.42 -9.37
CA PRO A 192 -14.12 6.07 -9.88
C PRO A 192 -14.38 5.07 -8.75
N GLN A 193 -15.05 3.99 -9.07
CA GLN A 193 -15.24 2.87 -8.13
C GLN A 193 -13.94 2.11 -7.95
N VAL A 194 -13.25 1.84 -9.04
CA VAL A 194 -11.99 1.10 -9.08
C VAL A 194 -10.95 1.91 -9.83
N THR A 195 -9.84 2.18 -9.20
CA THR A 195 -8.80 3.01 -9.82
C THR A 195 -7.41 2.77 -9.27
N ASN A 196 -6.41 3.12 -10.08
CA ASN A 196 -5.03 3.35 -9.64
C ASN A 196 -4.62 4.83 -9.74
N ASN A 197 -5.13 5.53 -10.75
CA ASN A 197 -4.68 6.86 -11.14
C ASN A 197 -5.82 7.90 -11.26
N GLY A 198 -7.02 7.56 -10.81
CA GLY A 198 -8.22 8.41 -10.93
C GLY A 198 -9.11 8.08 -12.13
N GLU A 199 -8.66 7.24 -13.05
CA GLU A 199 -9.49 6.72 -14.13
C GLU A 199 -10.31 5.53 -13.66
N GLU A 200 -11.56 5.40 -14.16
CA GLU A 200 -12.38 4.23 -13.85
C GLU A 200 -11.83 2.99 -14.56
N CYS A 201 -11.37 2.00 -13.79
CA CYS A 201 -10.77 0.78 -14.31
C CYS A 201 -11.77 -0.38 -14.43
N HIS A 202 -13.02 -0.16 -14.04
CA HIS A 202 -14.03 -1.20 -13.93
C HIS A 202 -15.16 -1.00 -14.94
N SER A 203 -14.84 -1.09 -16.24
CA SER A 203 -15.72 -0.70 -17.34
C SER A 203 -16.87 -1.67 -17.65
N GLU A 204 -16.88 -2.89 -17.08
CA GLU A 204 -17.82 -3.95 -17.46
C GLU A 204 -18.95 -4.20 -16.46
N TRP A 205 -18.97 -3.55 -15.30
CA TRP A 205 -19.97 -3.76 -14.27
C TRP A 205 -20.96 -2.60 -14.20
N GLU A 206 -22.24 -2.90 -14.31
CA GLU A 206 -23.33 -1.94 -14.04
C GLU A 206 -23.18 -1.28 -12.67
N ILE A 207 -22.71 -2.04 -11.68
CA ILE A 207 -22.43 -1.56 -10.32
C ILE A 207 -21.53 -0.32 -10.27
N THR A 208 -20.67 -0.12 -11.27
CA THR A 208 -19.84 1.08 -11.42
C THR A 208 -20.69 2.35 -11.55
N PHE A 209 -21.86 2.23 -12.17
CA PHE A 209 -22.79 3.34 -12.38
C PHE A 209 -23.84 3.45 -11.26
N GLU A 210 -24.07 2.39 -10.52
CA GLU A 210 -25.07 2.31 -9.45
C GLU A 210 -24.52 2.68 -8.08
N GLU A 211 -23.30 2.29 -7.77
CA GLU A 211 -22.64 2.56 -6.48
C GLU A 211 -22.12 4.03 -6.37
N ILE A 212 -22.97 4.99 -6.68
CA ILE A 212 -22.62 6.42 -6.62
C ILE A 212 -22.40 6.94 -5.18
N HIS A 213 -22.83 6.19 -4.18
CA HIS A 213 -22.59 6.50 -2.77
C HIS A 213 -21.10 6.60 -2.43
N ARG A 214 -20.21 6.03 -3.22
CA ARG A 214 -18.75 6.18 -3.07
C ARG A 214 -18.29 7.63 -3.02
N ASN A 215 -18.96 8.54 -3.73
CA ASN A 215 -18.72 9.98 -3.64
C ASN A 215 -18.91 10.51 -2.22
N ASN A 216 -20.00 10.10 -1.56
CA ASN A 216 -20.30 10.53 -0.20
C ASN A 216 -19.33 9.95 0.82
N ILE A 217 -18.84 8.74 0.61
CA ILE A 217 -17.88 8.12 1.52
C ILE A 217 -16.57 8.92 1.57
N ILE A 218 -16.12 9.46 0.44
CA ILE A 218 -14.93 10.32 0.40
C ILE A 218 -15.18 11.60 1.20
N VAL A 219 -16.32 12.25 1.01
CA VAL A 219 -16.70 13.45 1.77
C VAL A 219 -16.84 13.13 3.28
N TYR A 220 -17.45 12.00 3.60
CA TYR A 220 -17.55 11.53 4.99
C TYR A 220 -16.17 11.39 5.63
N ALA A 221 -15.22 10.77 4.98
CA ALA A 221 -13.87 10.60 5.51
C ALA A 221 -13.13 11.94 5.70
N ILE A 222 -13.33 12.91 4.80
CA ILE A 222 -12.80 14.27 4.92
C ILE A 222 -13.38 14.96 6.18
N VAL A 223 -14.68 14.85 6.38
CA VAL A 223 -15.37 15.45 7.56
C VAL A 223 -14.91 14.77 8.85
N GLN A 224 -14.79 13.43 8.86
CA GLN A 224 -14.27 12.69 10.01
C GLN A 224 -12.83 13.10 10.36
N HIS A 225 -11.96 13.25 9.35
CA HIS A 225 -10.61 13.73 9.56
C HIS A 225 -10.62 15.11 10.24
N ALA A 226 -11.37 16.07 9.73
CA ALA A 226 -11.45 17.41 10.32
C ALA A 226 -12.01 17.38 11.75
N ALA A 227 -13.07 16.62 11.98
CA ALA A 227 -13.73 16.52 13.29
C ALA A 227 -12.80 15.91 14.36
N LEU A 228 -12.05 14.85 14.02
CA LEU A 228 -11.18 14.14 14.97
C LEU A 228 -9.81 14.83 15.16
N THR A 229 -9.32 15.53 14.14
CA THR A 229 -8.00 16.18 14.22
C THR A 229 -8.07 17.65 14.60
N GLY A 230 -9.22 18.30 14.43
CA GLY A 230 -9.38 19.76 14.51
C GLY A 230 -8.69 20.51 13.36
N ASN A 231 -8.18 19.82 12.35
CA ASN A 231 -7.38 20.39 11.27
C ASN A 231 -8.26 21.02 10.18
N MET A 232 -8.72 22.25 10.42
CA MET A 232 -9.50 23.02 9.45
C MET A 232 -8.67 23.51 8.27
N ASP A 233 -7.36 23.64 8.40
CA ASP A 233 -6.46 23.99 7.28
C ASP A 233 -6.48 22.92 6.19
N TYR A 234 -6.65 21.65 6.57
CA TYR A 234 -6.82 20.57 5.61
C TYR A 234 -8.09 20.78 4.78
N ILE A 235 -9.22 21.14 5.42
CA ILE A 235 -10.47 21.46 4.72
C ILE A 235 -10.26 22.62 3.76
N ALA A 236 -9.64 23.71 4.21
CA ALA A 236 -9.43 24.89 3.38
C ALA A 236 -8.54 24.63 2.16
N LYS A 237 -7.52 23.79 2.31
CA LYS A 237 -6.54 23.52 1.23
C LYS A 237 -6.97 22.45 0.24
N TYR A 238 -7.67 21.41 0.71
CA TYR A 238 -7.92 20.20 -0.06
C TYR A 238 -9.39 19.74 0.00
N GLY A 239 -9.93 19.63 1.21
CA GLY A 239 -11.22 19.02 1.45
C GLY A 239 -12.38 19.77 0.82
N LEU A 240 -12.39 21.11 0.93
CA LEU A 240 -13.50 21.95 0.46
C LEU A 240 -13.73 21.81 -1.05
N GLU A 241 -12.68 21.77 -1.84
CA GLU A 241 -12.77 21.63 -3.29
C GLU A 241 -13.42 20.29 -3.69
N VAL A 242 -13.01 19.19 -3.03
CA VAL A 242 -13.64 17.88 -3.21
C VAL A 242 -15.11 17.91 -2.80
N MET A 243 -15.43 18.48 -1.64
CA MET A 243 -16.81 18.57 -1.13
C MET A 243 -17.71 19.36 -2.08
N ILE A 244 -17.25 20.49 -2.61
CA ILE A 244 -18.00 21.30 -3.58
C ILE A 244 -18.25 20.51 -4.86
N ALA A 245 -17.23 19.86 -5.42
CA ALA A 245 -17.36 19.10 -6.66
C ALA A 245 -18.30 17.90 -6.52
N VAL A 246 -18.25 17.20 -5.39
CA VAL A 246 -19.20 16.12 -5.06
C VAL A 246 -20.62 16.67 -4.84
N SER A 247 -20.78 17.81 -4.16
CA SER A 247 -22.08 18.44 -3.99
C SER A 247 -22.71 18.85 -5.32
N ARG A 248 -21.91 19.37 -6.25
CA ARG A 248 -22.36 19.68 -7.63
C ARG A 248 -22.83 18.44 -8.40
N PHE A 249 -22.20 17.30 -8.19
CA PHE A 249 -22.67 16.04 -8.75
C PHE A 249 -24.06 15.69 -8.23
N TRP A 250 -24.27 15.76 -6.92
CA TRP A 250 -25.55 15.43 -6.30
C TRP A 250 -26.67 16.42 -6.63
N SER A 251 -26.35 17.69 -6.86
CA SER A 251 -27.33 18.69 -7.26
C SER A 251 -27.84 18.52 -8.69
N GLN A 252 -27.13 17.76 -9.52
CA GLN A 252 -27.48 17.50 -10.93
C GLN A 252 -28.02 16.06 -11.14
N ARG A 253 -27.93 15.19 -10.14
CA ARG A 253 -28.39 13.80 -10.18
C ARG A 253 -29.91 13.73 -9.92
#